data_5b11cb639097ca35e8f80d6f9aa628b7
#
_entry.id   5b11cb639097ca35e8f80d6f9aa628b7
#
_cell.length_a   1.000
_cell.length_b   1.000
_cell.length_c   1.000
_cell.angle_alpha   90.00
_cell.angle_beta   90.00
_cell.angle_gamma   90.00
#
_symmetry.space_group_name_H-M   'P 1'
#
loop_
_entity.id
_entity.type
_entity.pdbx_description
1 polymer ?
#
loop_
_entity_poly.entity_id
_entity_poly.type
_entity_poly.pdbx_seq_one_letter_code
_entity_poly.pdbx_strand_id
1 'polypeptide(L)'
;MLISAQSGGFFVAKTKTLLYSYLVKFKPRGKQMASYIANDMRVGWVISHNGKRYSVTSITKVKPGKGGAFVQADLRDIDSGNKGGDRWRAEDKVEKLMVEDIECQYLYSDGTDAFFMNLSDYEQFTMPNESLGEQMKFLAPEMLVKANFVEGHPVSITLPKTVIATVEETEPALKGQTATSSGGKPAILDNGVRVQVPTFIEQGERIVVNTETLEYVERAK
;
A
#
# COMPACT_ATOMS: atom_id res chain seq x y z
N MET A 1 -9.43 -60.26 -41.13
CA MET A 1 -10.75 -59.87 -40.65
C MET A 1 -10.58 -58.59 -39.86
N LEU A 2 -11.10 -57.51 -40.36
CA LEU A 2 -11.08 -56.12 -39.91
C LEU A 2 -11.70 -55.98 -38.53
N ILE A 3 -11.24 -54.93 -37.79
CA ILE A 3 -12.03 -53.89 -37.10
C ILE A 3 -10.99 -53.07 -36.33
N SER A 4 -10.59 -51.92 -36.76
CA SER A 4 -11.12 -50.57 -36.60
C SER A 4 -10.98 -50.01 -35.17
N ALA A 5 -9.95 -49.19 -34.99
CA ALA A 5 -9.78 -48.30 -33.86
C ALA A 5 -10.28 -46.89 -34.24
N GLN A 6 -11.15 -46.30 -33.47
CA GLN A 6 -11.44 -44.88 -33.55
C GLN A 6 -11.42 -44.21 -32.17
N SER A 7 -10.59 -43.19 -32.12
CA SER A 7 -10.81 -41.82 -31.64
C SER A 7 -10.99 -41.60 -30.13
N GLY A 8 -9.91 -41.19 -29.50
CA GLY A 8 -9.89 -40.40 -28.27
C GLY A 8 -9.52 -38.98 -28.61
N GLY A 9 -10.47 -38.22 -29.03
CA GLY A 9 -10.31 -36.80 -29.27
C GLY A 9 -10.94 -35.96 -28.15
N PHE A 10 -10.24 -34.90 -27.76
CA PHE A 10 -10.79 -33.68 -27.24
C PHE A 10 -11.47 -33.67 -25.88
N PHE A 11 -10.68 -33.53 -24.84
CA PHE A 11 -11.19 -32.94 -23.57
C PHE A 11 -10.18 -31.97 -22.92
N VAL A 12 -9.72 -30.97 -23.66
CA VAL A 12 -8.91 -29.88 -23.14
C VAL A 12 -9.40 -28.57 -23.77
N ALA A 13 -10.57 -28.09 -23.43
CA ALA A 13 -11.01 -26.75 -23.78
C ALA A 13 -12.27 -26.26 -23.02
N LYS A 14 -12.47 -26.59 -21.77
CA LYS A 14 -13.61 -26.01 -21.03
C LYS A 14 -13.30 -25.54 -19.61
N THR A 15 -12.06 -25.49 -19.21
CA THR A 15 -11.68 -25.05 -17.84
C THR A 15 -11.20 -23.59 -17.76
N LYS A 16 -11.09 -22.87 -18.86
CA LYS A 16 -10.65 -21.45 -18.85
C LYS A 16 -11.79 -20.42 -18.80
N THR A 17 -13.04 -20.82 -18.90
CA THR A 17 -14.18 -19.86 -18.94
C THR A 17 -14.97 -19.79 -17.64
N LEU A 18 -14.68 -20.60 -16.65
CA LEU A 18 -15.35 -20.60 -15.35
C LEU A 18 -14.63 -19.84 -14.25
N LEU A 19 -13.37 -19.43 -14.47
CA LEU A 19 -12.62 -18.63 -13.52
C LEU A 19 -12.85 -17.11 -13.63
N TYR A 20 -13.55 -16.64 -14.65
CA TYR A 20 -13.81 -15.22 -14.88
C TYR A 20 -15.18 -14.73 -14.36
N SER A 21 -16.01 -15.58 -13.76
CA SER A 21 -17.33 -15.18 -13.28
C SER A 21 -17.45 -14.98 -11.77
N TYR A 22 -16.37 -15.14 -11.02
CA TYR A 22 -16.29 -14.72 -9.62
C TYR A 22 -15.67 -13.31 -9.47
N LEU A 23 -15.93 -12.44 -10.41
CA LEU A 23 -15.72 -11.01 -10.20
C LEU A 23 -16.78 -10.55 -9.23
N VAL A 24 -16.36 -10.42 -8.00
CA VAL A 24 -17.03 -9.90 -6.83
C VAL A 24 -17.99 -8.79 -7.22
N LYS A 25 -19.28 -9.04 -7.03
CA LYS A 25 -20.29 -7.98 -7.00
C LYS A 25 -20.13 -7.21 -5.69
N PHE A 26 -19.11 -6.40 -5.61
CA PHE A 26 -19.08 -5.34 -4.62
C PHE A 26 -20.33 -4.48 -4.89
N LYS A 27 -21.36 -4.57 -4.05
CA LYS A 27 -22.44 -3.61 -4.10
C LYS A 27 -21.85 -2.27 -3.70
N PRO A 28 -21.72 -1.29 -4.62
CA PRO A 28 -21.29 0.03 -4.21
C PRO A 28 -22.31 0.55 -3.20
N ARG A 29 -21.92 0.64 -1.94
CA ARG A 29 -22.61 1.49 -0.98
C ARG A 29 -22.59 2.87 -1.60
N GLY A 30 -23.75 3.49 -1.77
CA GLY A 30 -23.95 4.72 -2.54
C GLY A 30 -22.85 5.75 -2.30
N LYS A 31 -22.50 6.50 -3.34
CA LYS A 31 -21.44 7.53 -3.37
C LYS A 31 -21.48 8.35 -2.09
N GLN A 32 -20.58 8.08 -1.17
CA GLN A 32 -20.39 8.88 0.03
C GLN A 32 -19.39 9.98 -0.30
N MET A 33 -19.90 11.06 -0.87
CA MET A 33 -19.13 12.26 -1.20
C MET A 33 -19.52 13.37 -0.24
N ALA A 34 -18.53 14.01 0.34
CA ALA A 34 -18.73 15.21 1.13
C ALA A 34 -18.10 16.41 0.40
N SER A 35 -18.89 17.47 0.21
CA SER A 35 -18.42 18.70 -0.43
C SER A 35 -17.78 19.63 0.61
N TYR A 36 -16.56 20.03 0.35
CA TYR A 36 -15.78 20.97 1.16
C TYR A 36 -15.31 22.15 0.29
N ILE A 37 -14.85 23.22 0.91
CA ILE A 37 -14.14 24.28 0.20
C ILE A 37 -12.66 23.90 0.06
N ALA A 38 -12.02 24.35 -1.04
CA ALA A 38 -10.62 24.04 -1.31
C ALA A 38 -9.68 24.49 -0.18
N ASN A 39 -10.04 25.56 0.53
CA ASN A 39 -9.27 26.03 1.69
C ASN A 39 -9.20 24.99 2.83
N ASP A 40 -10.17 24.08 2.93
CA ASP A 40 -10.19 23.04 3.97
C ASP A 40 -9.45 21.77 3.55
N MET A 41 -9.00 21.70 2.30
CA MET A 41 -8.26 20.56 1.78
C MET A 41 -7.02 20.25 2.61
N ARG A 42 -6.72 18.98 2.79
CA ARG A 42 -5.56 18.48 3.56
C ARG A 42 -4.84 17.41 2.78
N VAL A 43 -3.55 17.29 3.04
CA VAL A 43 -2.73 16.15 2.56
C VAL A 43 -3.34 14.84 3.07
N GLY A 44 -3.35 13.81 2.23
CA GLY A 44 -3.95 12.52 2.51
C GLY A 44 -5.44 12.42 2.18
N TRP A 45 -6.11 13.51 1.78
CA TRP A 45 -7.47 13.41 1.29
C TRP A 45 -7.50 12.72 -0.08
N VAL A 46 -8.56 11.94 -0.28
CA VAL A 46 -8.92 11.47 -1.60
C VAL A 46 -10.05 12.35 -2.12
N ILE A 47 -9.86 12.89 -3.32
CA ILE A 47 -10.81 13.81 -3.94
C ILE A 47 -11.24 13.31 -5.32
N SER A 48 -12.48 13.62 -5.69
CA SER A 48 -12.96 13.49 -7.06
C SER A 48 -12.68 14.80 -7.80
N HIS A 49 -11.98 14.73 -8.91
CA HIS A 49 -11.66 15.88 -9.75
C HIS A 49 -11.64 15.47 -11.23
N ASN A 50 -12.37 16.19 -12.08
CA ASN A 50 -12.49 15.90 -13.51
C ASN A 50 -12.86 14.44 -13.82
N GLY A 51 -13.73 13.82 -13.00
CA GLY A 51 -14.17 12.44 -13.18
C GLY A 51 -13.14 11.37 -12.81
N LYS A 52 -12.03 11.76 -12.21
CA LYS A 52 -10.97 10.87 -11.71
C LYS A 52 -10.81 11.00 -10.21
N ARG A 53 -10.15 10.00 -9.61
CA ARG A 53 -9.85 9.94 -8.18
C ARG A 53 -8.39 10.29 -7.94
N TYR A 54 -8.15 11.25 -7.04
CA TYR A 54 -6.81 11.70 -6.73
C TYR A 54 -6.54 11.67 -5.23
N SER A 55 -5.37 11.20 -4.84
CA SER A 55 -4.81 11.41 -3.51
C SER A 55 -4.05 12.72 -3.49
N VAL A 56 -4.33 13.55 -2.47
CA VAL A 56 -3.64 14.83 -2.26
C VAL A 56 -2.31 14.57 -1.56
N THR A 57 -1.20 14.81 -2.23
CA THR A 57 0.15 14.53 -1.73
C THR A 57 0.82 15.75 -1.10
N SER A 58 0.49 16.95 -1.57
CA SER A 58 1.04 18.21 -1.06
C SER A 58 0.04 19.33 -1.23
N ILE A 59 0.09 20.35 -0.36
CA ILE A 59 -0.78 21.51 -0.43
C ILE A 59 0.02 22.77 -0.11
N THR A 60 -0.15 23.77 -0.97
CA THR A 60 0.34 25.14 -0.75
C THR A 60 -0.82 26.11 -0.79
N LYS A 61 -1.05 26.83 0.32
CA LYS A 61 -2.08 27.88 0.42
C LYS A 61 -1.41 29.24 0.23
N VAL A 62 -1.88 29.97 -0.77
CA VAL A 62 -1.33 31.29 -1.11
C VAL A 62 -2.40 32.35 -0.93
N LYS A 63 -2.08 33.36 -0.14
CA LYS A 63 -2.93 34.53 0.06
C LYS A 63 -2.18 35.78 -0.46
N PRO A 64 -2.35 36.14 -1.73
CA PRO A 64 -1.70 37.32 -2.30
C PRO A 64 -2.25 38.57 -1.67
N GLY A 65 -1.42 39.62 -1.62
CA GLY A 65 -1.84 40.92 -1.05
C GLY A 65 -2.95 41.61 -1.85
N LYS A 66 -3.07 41.30 -3.15
CA LYS A 66 -4.17 41.72 -4.03
C LYS A 66 -4.68 40.51 -4.77
N GLY A 67 -6.00 40.25 -4.71
CA GLY A 67 -6.65 39.10 -5.35
C GLY A 67 -7.15 38.07 -4.33
N GLY A 68 -7.91 37.07 -4.80
CA GLY A 68 -8.46 35.99 -3.99
C GLY A 68 -7.38 34.99 -3.56
N ALA A 69 -7.55 34.43 -2.38
CA ALA A 69 -6.72 33.32 -1.92
C ALA A 69 -6.92 32.08 -2.83
N PHE A 70 -5.85 31.32 -3.02
CA PHE A 70 -5.92 30.08 -3.78
C PHE A 70 -5.13 28.95 -3.09
N VAL A 71 -5.52 27.73 -3.43
CA VAL A 71 -4.90 26.49 -2.96
C VAL A 71 -4.31 25.79 -4.17
N GLN A 72 -3.04 25.52 -4.14
CA GLN A 72 -2.37 24.64 -5.09
C GLN A 72 -2.11 23.31 -4.42
N ALA A 73 -2.49 22.21 -5.07
CA ALA A 73 -2.25 20.89 -4.54
C ALA A 73 -1.56 20.02 -5.58
N ASP A 74 -0.60 19.24 -5.11
CA ASP A 74 -0.04 18.14 -5.87
C ASP A 74 -0.92 16.92 -5.65
N LEU A 75 -1.25 16.26 -6.75
CA LEU A 75 -2.19 15.16 -6.82
C LEU A 75 -1.51 13.92 -7.36
N ARG A 76 -1.93 12.76 -6.88
CA ARG A 76 -1.60 11.48 -7.47
C ARG A 76 -2.88 10.78 -7.87
N ASP A 77 -3.01 10.49 -9.16
CA ASP A 77 -4.11 9.68 -9.69
C ASP A 77 -4.05 8.28 -9.06
N ILE A 78 -5.15 7.86 -8.43
CA ILE A 78 -5.20 6.58 -7.71
C ILE A 78 -5.20 5.39 -8.68
N ASP A 79 -5.82 5.56 -9.83
CA ASP A 79 -5.98 4.47 -10.79
C ASP A 79 -4.73 4.26 -11.65
N SER A 80 -4.07 5.34 -12.07
CA SER A 80 -2.89 5.29 -12.95
C SER A 80 -1.56 5.53 -12.24
N GLY A 81 -1.59 5.97 -10.98
CA GLY A 81 -0.38 6.34 -10.21
C GLY A 81 0.31 7.62 -10.66
N ASN A 82 -0.18 8.26 -11.73
CA ASN A 82 0.43 9.45 -12.32
C ASN A 82 0.37 10.65 -11.37
N LYS A 83 1.45 11.40 -11.32
CA LYS A 83 1.53 12.66 -10.56
C LYS A 83 1.05 13.81 -11.42
N GLY A 84 0.28 14.70 -10.82
CA GLY A 84 -0.19 15.94 -11.41
C GLY A 84 -0.35 17.01 -10.34
N GLY A 85 -0.85 18.15 -10.72
CA GLY A 85 -1.18 19.21 -9.78
C GLY A 85 -2.26 20.09 -10.38
N ASP A 86 -3.05 20.71 -9.52
CA ASP A 86 -4.08 21.67 -9.93
C ASP A 86 -4.21 22.79 -8.89
N ARG A 87 -4.96 23.81 -9.28
CA ARG A 87 -5.12 25.04 -8.51
C ARG A 87 -6.59 25.42 -8.42
N TRP A 88 -7.06 25.65 -7.19
CA TRP A 88 -8.41 26.07 -6.87
C TRP A 88 -8.40 27.45 -6.23
N ARG A 89 -9.48 28.21 -6.41
CA ARG A 89 -9.76 29.33 -5.52
C ARG A 89 -10.10 28.80 -4.13
N ALA A 90 -9.78 29.53 -3.09
CA ALA A 90 -10.02 29.09 -1.71
C ALA A 90 -11.49 28.71 -1.44
N GLU A 91 -12.42 29.32 -2.18
CA GLU A 91 -13.88 29.15 -2.06
C GLU A 91 -14.43 28.03 -2.96
N ASP A 92 -13.63 27.50 -3.91
CA ASP A 92 -14.09 26.47 -4.84
C ASP A 92 -14.48 25.19 -4.08
N LYS A 93 -15.51 24.53 -4.56
CA LYS A 93 -15.96 23.25 -3.99
C LYS A 93 -15.08 22.11 -4.46
N VAL A 94 -14.71 21.27 -3.53
CA VAL A 94 -13.95 20.05 -3.74
C VAL A 94 -14.75 18.88 -3.16
N GLU A 95 -14.91 17.83 -3.92
CA GLU A 95 -15.60 16.62 -3.49
C GLU A 95 -14.59 15.66 -2.86
N LYS A 96 -14.68 15.51 -1.54
CA LYS A 96 -13.90 14.54 -0.80
C LYS A 96 -14.61 13.19 -0.86
N LEU A 97 -13.88 12.16 -1.31
CA LEU A 97 -14.32 10.78 -1.26
C LEU A 97 -14.05 10.21 0.13
N MET A 98 -14.97 9.39 0.63
CA MET A 98 -14.75 8.69 1.88
C MET A 98 -13.82 7.51 1.63
N VAL A 99 -12.85 7.36 2.51
CA VAL A 99 -11.96 6.21 2.57
C VAL A 99 -12.49 5.29 3.66
N GLU A 100 -12.73 4.04 3.32
CA GLU A 100 -13.11 3.00 4.26
C GLU A 100 -11.89 2.14 4.56
N ASP A 101 -11.54 2.02 5.85
CA ASP A 101 -10.46 1.16 6.31
C ASP A 101 -11.01 -0.23 6.63
N ILE A 102 -10.53 -1.23 5.92
CA ILE A 102 -10.96 -2.62 6.08
C ILE A 102 -9.79 -3.45 6.58
N GLU A 103 -9.98 -4.22 7.64
CA GLU A 103 -8.98 -5.16 8.13
C GLU A 103 -8.89 -6.37 7.21
N CYS A 104 -7.69 -6.62 6.73
CA CYS A 104 -7.40 -7.64 5.75
C CYS A 104 -6.19 -8.46 6.16
N GLN A 105 -6.10 -9.66 5.61
CA GLN A 105 -4.94 -10.52 5.71
C GLN A 105 -4.24 -10.59 4.35
N TYR A 106 -2.94 -10.35 4.34
CA TYR A 106 -2.13 -10.62 3.15
C TYR A 106 -1.97 -12.12 2.98
N LEU A 107 -2.21 -12.62 1.78
CA LEU A 107 -2.11 -14.04 1.46
C LEU A 107 -0.77 -14.37 0.80
N TYR A 108 -0.56 -13.86 -0.39
CA TYR A 108 0.64 -14.08 -1.20
C TYR A 108 0.73 -13.05 -2.34
N SER A 109 1.84 -13.08 -3.08
CA SER A 109 1.98 -12.38 -4.37
C SER A 109 2.38 -13.37 -5.44
N ASP A 110 1.88 -13.15 -6.67
CA ASP A 110 2.27 -13.91 -7.86
C ASP A 110 3.42 -13.25 -8.66
N GLY A 111 3.97 -12.15 -8.13
CA GLY A 111 5.01 -11.35 -8.77
C GLY A 111 4.47 -10.10 -9.48
N THR A 112 3.21 -10.09 -9.90
CA THR A 112 2.54 -8.94 -10.52
C THR A 112 1.57 -8.29 -9.54
N ASP A 113 0.76 -9.11 -8.89
CA ASP A 113 -0.29 -8.70 -7.97
C ASP A 113 -0.09 -9.30 -6.57
N ALA A 114 -0.48 -8.56 -5.57
CA ALA A 114 -0.59 -9.01 -4.18
C ALA A 114 -2.05 -9.34 -3.85
N PHE A 115 -2.26 -10.46 -3.19
CA PHE A 115 -3.58 -11.02 -2.85
C PHE A 115 -3.87 -10.81 -1.37
N PHE A 116 -5.04 -10.29 -1.10
CA PHE A 116 -5.52 -10.00 0.26
C PHE A 116 -6.90 -10.61 0.47
N MET A 117 -7.22 -10.90 1.71
CA MET A 117 -8.53 -11.39 2.14
C MET A 117 -9.10 -10.44 3.20
N ASN A 118 -10.30 -9.94 2.96
CA ASN A 118 -11.06 -9.16 3.93
C ASN A 118 -11.49 -10.08 5.10
N LEU A 119 -11.24 -9.67 6.33
CA LEU A 119 -11.56 -10.47 7.51
C LEU A 119 -13.03 -10.46 7.91
N SER A 120 -13.82 -9.52 7.37
CA SER A 120 -15.25 -9.40 7.72
C SER A 120 -16.15 -10.33 6.91
N ASP A 121 -15.83 -10.55 5.63
CA ASP A 121 -16.65 -11.31 4.68
C ASP A 121 -15.88 -12.40 3.94
N TYR A 122 -14.55 -12.49 4.19
CA TYR A 122 -13.62 -13.42 3.56
C TYR A 122 -13.51 -13.27 2.04
N GLU A 123 -13.97 -12.15 1.50
CA GLU A 123 -13.77 -11.84 0.08
C GLU A 123 -12.29 -11.52 -0.19
N GLN A 124 -11.82 -12.02 -1.34
CA GLN A 124 -10.44 -11.76 -1.78
C GLN A 124 -10.41 -10.65 -2.81
N PHE A 125 -9.38 -9.81 -2.72
CA PHE A 125 -9.10 -8.77 -3.70
C PHE A 125 -7.61 -8.72 -3.99
N THR A 126 -7.25 -8.07 -5.07
CA THR A 126 -5.87 -7.92 -5.51
C THR A 126 -5.46 -6.47 -5.63
N MET A 127 -4.17 -6.21 -5.46
CA MET A 127 -3.57 -4.92 -5.73
C MET A 127 -2.27 -5.12 -6.50
N PRO A 128 -1.99 -4.29 -7.54
CA PRO A 128 -0.72 -4.36 -8.25
C PRO A 128 0.46 -4.11 -7.31
N ASN A 129 1.52 -4.92 -7.41
CA ASN A 129 2.73 -4.75 -6.62
C ASN A 129 3.37 -3.37 -6.79
N GLU A 130 3.24 -2.78 -7.98
CA GLU A 130 3.71 -1.42 -8.26
C GLU A 130 3.02 -0.36 -7.38
N SER A 131 1.74 -0.56 -7.07
CA SER A 131 0.97 0.35 -6.20
C SER A 131 1.42 0.27 -4.74
N LEU A 132 1.92 -0.88 -4.32
CA LEU A 132 2.42 -1.13 -2.96
C LEU A 132 3.87 -0.64 -2.77
N GLY A 133 4.67 -0.66 -3.84
CA GLY A 133 6.04 -0.17 -3.83
C GLY A 133 6.89 -0.83 -2.74
N GLU A 134 7.58 -0.02 -1.93
CA GLU A 134 8.46 -0.50 -0.85
C GLU A 134 7.70 -1.25 0.26
N GLN A 135 6.40 -1.01 0.43
CA GLN A 135 5.59 -1.72 1.42
C GLN A 135 5.54 -3.22 1.16
N MET A 136 5.67 -3.62 -0.11
CA MET A 136 5.69 -5.03 -0.51
C MET A 136 6.78 -5.84 0.20
N LYS A 137 7.92 -5.23 0.51
CA LYS A 137 9.05 -5.88 1.20
C LYS A 137 8.72 -6.30 2.64
N PHE A 138 7.75 -5.64 3.26
CA PHE A 138 7.34 -5.92 4.64
C PHE A 138 6.18 -6.91 4.73
N LEU A 139 5.51 -7.21 3.63
CA LEU A 139 4.38 -8.13 3.62
C LEU A 139 4.87 -9.57 3.80
N ALA A 140 4.42 -10.18 4.87
CA ALA A 140 4.63 -11.60 5.14
C ALA A 140 3.29 -12.35 5.07
N PRO A 141 3.27 -13.62 4.63
CA PRO A 141 2.05 -14.43 4.64
C PRO A 141 1.33 -14.36 5.99
N GLU A 142 0.01 -14.30 5.95
CA GLU A 142 -0.88 -14.17 7.10
C GLU A 142 -0.78 -12.84 7.88
N MET A 143 0.00 -11.87 7.40
CA MET A 143 0.09 -10.56 8.03
C MET A 143 -1.24 -9.82 7.96
N LEU A 144 -1.64 -9.23 9.11
CA LEU A 144 -2.80 -8.36 9.18
C LEU A 144 -2.42 -6.94 8.78
N VAL A 145 -3.17 -6.39 7.84
CA VAL A 145 -3.01 -5.03 7.31
C VAL A 145 -4.37 -4.35 7.25
N LYS A 146 -4.38 -3.03 7.12
CA LYS A 146 -5.59 -2.29 6.79
C LYS A 146 -5.53 -1.91 5.32
N ALA A 147 -6.55 -2.29 4.57
CA ALA A 147 -6.72 -1.84 3.19
C ALA A 147 -7.69 -0.66 3.16
N ASN A 148 -7.31 0.38 2.44
CA ASN A 148 -8.08 1.59 2.29
C ASN A 148 -8.85 1.51 0.98
N PHE A 149 -10.18 1.53 1.09
CA PHE A 149 -11.09 1.45 -0.06
C PHE A 149 -11.73 2.80 -0.34
N VAL A 150 -11.87 3.11 -1.61
CA VAL A 150 -12.60 4.27 -2.10
C VAL A 150 -13.61 3.80 -3.12
N GLU A 151 -14.89 4.06 -2.85
CA GLU A 151 -16.01 3.62 -3.71
C GLU A 151 -15.95 2.11 -4.04
N GLY A 152 -15.51 1.28 -3.07
CA GLY A 152 -15.41 -0.17 -3.23
C GLY A 152 -14.15 -0.67 -3.95
N HIS A 153 -13.21 0.21 -4.29
CA HIS A 153 -11.94 -0.16 -4.89
C HIS A 153 -10.78 0.01 -3.90
N PRO A 154 -9.87 -0.98 -3.76
CA PRO A 154 -8.71 -0.84 -2.92
C PRO A 154 -7.76 0.19 -3.54
N VAL A 155 -7.30 1.16 -2.76
CA VAL A 155 -6.42 2.24 -3.23
C VAL A 155 -5.05 2.23 -2.58
N SER A 156 -4.94 1.73 -1.36
CA SER A 156 -3.68 1.59 -0.63
C SER A 156 -3.83 0.62 0.51
N ILE A 157 -2.69 0.23 1.10
CA ILE A 157 -2.66 -0.50 2.37
C ILE A 157 -1.94 0.32 3.43
N THR A 158 -2.26 0.03 4.67
CA THR A 158 -1.55 0.54 5.85
C THR A 158 -0.97 -0.65 6.59
N LEU A 159 0.36 -0.73 6.63
CA LEU A 159 1.08 -1.75 7.37
C LEU A 159 0.92 -1.56 8.88
N PRO A 160 1.13 -2.59 9.71
CA PRO A 160 1.37 -2.42 11.14
C PRO A 160 2.53 -1.45 11.37
N LYS A 161 2.47 -0.63 12.41
CA LYS A 161 3.53 0.34 12.73
C LYS A 161 4.90 -0.30 12.90
N THR A 162 4.91 -1.53 13.38
CA THR A 162 6.14 -2.29 13.59
C THR A 162 6.01 -3.70 13.05
N VAL A 163 7.10 -4.23 12.54
CA VAL A 163 7.24 -5.61 12.07
C VAL A 163 8.46 -6.25 12.71
N ILE A 164 8.41 -7.57 12.82
CA ILE A 164 9.58 -8.36 13.22
C ILE A 164 10.29 -8.83 11.96
N ALA A 165 11.59 -8.58 11.89
CA ALA A 165 12.44 -9.06 10.80
C ALA A 165 13.75 -9.61 11.36
N THR A 166 14.42 -10.46 10.59
CA THR A 166 15.71 -11.05 10.96
C THR A 166 16.84 -10.28 10.28
N VAL A 167 17.88 -9.99 11.03
CA VAL A 167 19.09 -9.37 10.48
C VAL A 167 19.83 -10.40 9.63
N GLU A 168 19.80 -10.24 8.31
CA GLU A 168 20.49 -11.14 7.38
C GLU A 168 21.97 -10.80 7.27
N GLU A 169 22.32 -9.50 7.22
CA GLU A 169 23.68 -9.03 7.09
C GLU A 169 23.90 -7.78 7.93
N THR A 170 25.01 -7.72 8.66
CA THR A 170 25.48 -6.53 9.40
C THR A 170 26.97 -6.63 9.67
N GLU A 171 27.61 -5.50 9.97
CA GLU A 171 28.99 -5.46 10.39
C GLU A 171 29.17 -6.14 11.75
N PRO A 172 30.31 -6.81 12.00
CA PRO A 172 30.60 -7.40 13.30
C PRO A 172 30.56 -6.37 14.43
N ALA A 173 30.12 -6.78 15.60
CA ALA A 173 30.17 -5.94 16.79
C ALA A 173 31.63 -5.67 17.17
N LEU A 174 32.12 -4.45 17.03
CA LEU A 174 33.43 -4.09 17.47
C LEU A 174 33.48 -3.96 18.99
N LYS A 175 34.19 -4.86 19.65
CA LYS A 175 34.46 -4.80 21.10
C LYS A 175 35.28 -3.54 21.40
N GLY A 176 34.68 -2.54 22.07
CA GLY A 176 35.35 -1.34 22.54
C GLY A 176 34.81 0.00 22.08
N GLN A 177 33.84 0.04 21.19
CA GLN A 177 33.09 1.27 20.96
C GLN A 177 32.08 1.47 22.10
N THR A 178 32.35 2.47 22.93
CA THR A 178 31.39 2.93 23.94
C THR A 178 30.12 3.39 23.23
N ALA A 179 28.98 3.16 23.85
CA ALA A 179 27.63 3.52 23.36
C ALA A 179 27.39 5.01 23.01
N THR A 180 28.46 5.82 22.99
CA THR A 180 28.47 7.26 22.77
C THR A 180 28.69 7.66 21.31
N SER A 181 28.99 6.74 20.40
CA SER A 181 28.92 7.06 18.97
C SER A 181 27.45 7.02 18.53
N SER A 182 26.86 8.18 18.36
CA SER A 182 25.48 8.43 17.98
C SER A 182 25.08 7.94 16.57
N GLY A 183 25.82 6.99 16.01
CA GLY A 183 25.54 6.34 14.73
C GLY A 183 25.41 4.84 14.92
N GLY A 184 24.24 4.29 14.66
CA GLY A 184 24.07 2.85 14.51
C GLY A 184 24.95 2.32 13.37
N LYS A 185 25.02 1.00 13.22
CA LYS A 185 25.65 0.34 12.07
C LYS A 185 24.59 -0.07 11.05
N PRO A 186 24.94 -0.11 9.75
CA PRO A 186 24.00 -0.58 8.73
C PRO A 186 23.72 -2.08 8.89
N ALA A 187 22.49 -2.46 8.68
CA ALA A 187 22.07 -3.85 8.61
C ALA A 187 21.10 -4.05 7.43
N ILE A 188 21.13 -5.23 6.85
CA ILE A 188 20.19 -5.69 5.83
C ILE A 188 19.33 -6.76 6.50
N LEU A 189 18.03 -6.61 6.36
CA LEU A 189 17.04 -7.54 6.87
C LEU A 189 16.76 -8.65 5.86
N ASP A 190 16.18 -9.76 6.32
CA ASP A 190 15.76 -10.91 5.51
C ASP A 190 14.79 -10.56 4.36
N ASN A 191 14.13 -9.42 4.44
CA ASN A 191 13.28 -8.86 3.38
C ASN A 191 14.02 -7.86 2.46
N GLY A 192 15.34 -7.75 2.56
CA GLY A 192 16.19 -6.86 1.76
C GLY A 192 16.11 -5.38 2.13
N VAL A 193 15.43 -5.02 3.22
CA VAL A 193 15.35 -3.63 3.69
C VAL A 193 16.60 -3.29 4.46
N ARG A 194 17.18 -2.09 4.19
CA ARG A 194 18.32 -1.56 4.93
C ARG A 194 17.85 -0.68 6.08
N VAL A 195 18.36 -0.94 7.25
CA VAL A 195 18.04 -0.21 8.49
C VAL A 195 19.33 0.15 9.25
N GLN A 196 19.23 1.14 10.12
CA GLN A 196 20.30 1.43 11.08
C GLN A 196 19.98 0.71 12.39
N VAL A 197 20.92 -0.10 12.88
CA VAL A 197 20.78 -0.84 14.12
C VAL A 197 21.86 -0.47 15.13
N PRO A 198 21.61 -0.60 16.44
CA PRO A 198 22.66 -0.43 17.44
C PRO A 198 23.83 -1.38 17.20
N THR A 199 25.03 -0.97 17.63
CA THR A 199 26.29 -1.71 17.43
C THR A 199 26.31 -3.11 18.02
N PHE A 200 25.46 -3.38 19.01
CA PHE A 200 25.35 -4.67 19.71
C PHE A 200 24.43 -5.70 19.02
N ILE A 201 23.74 -5.32 17.95
CA ILE A 201 22.91 -6.25 17.17
C ILE A 201 23.79 -7.08 16.26
N GLU A 202 23.58 -8.40 16.25
CA GLU A 202 24.34 -9.36 15.47
C GLU A 202 23.52 -9.96 14.34
N GLN A 203 24.19 -10.56 13.37
CA GLN A 203 23.55 -11.32 12.29
C GLN A 203 22.75 -12.49 12.89
N GLY A 204 21.57 -12.75 12.34
CA GLY A 204 20.64 -13.77 12.80
C GLY A 204 19.73 -13.32 13.96
N GLU A 205 19.94 -12.13 14.52
CA GLU A 205 19.03 -11.61 15.54
C GLU A 205 17.69 -11.14 14.94
N ARG A 206 16.62 -11.39 15.68
CA ARG A 206 15.29 -10.88 15.33
C ARG A 206 15.08 -9.52 15.99
N ILE A 207 14.67 -8.56 15.21
CA ILE A 207 14.46 -7.18 15.68
C ILE A 207 13.08 -6.68 15.29
N VAL A 208 12.58 -5.73 16.06
CA VAL A 208 11.37 -4.97 15.76
C VAL A 208 11.78 -3.70 15.05
N VAL A 209 11.21 -3.46 13.87
CA VAL A 209 11.50 -2.31 13.02
C VAL A 209 10.22 -1.52 12.78
N ASN A 210 10.31 -0.20 12.83
CA ASN A 210 9.23 0.69 12.43
C ASN A 210 9.10 0.69 10.90
N THR A 211 7.91 0.43 10.38
CA THR A 211 7.66 0.30 8.94
C THR A 211 7.64 1.64 8.19
N GLU A 212 7.42 2.74 8.90
CA GLU A 212 7.37 4.08 8.30
C GLU A 212 8.73 4.77 8.30
N THR A 213 9.45 4.73 9.46
CA THR A 213 10.74 5.41 9.64
C THR A 213 11.94 4.54 9.29
N LEU A 214 11.74 3.22 9.13
CA LEU A 214 12.79 2.22 8.93
C LEU A 214 13.83 2.19 10.07
N GLU A 215 13.38 2.50 11.27
CA GLU A 215 14.24 2.56 12.45
C GLU A 215 14.08 1.31 13.30
N TYR A 216 15.19 0.88 13.90
CA TYR A 216 15.21 -0.13 14.93
C TYR A 216 14.42 0.35 16.16
N VAL A 217 13.55 -0.49 16.70
CA VAL A 217 12.79 -0.21 17.92
C VAL A 217 13.36 -1.00 19.10
N GLU A 218 13.37 -2.33 19.00
CA GLU A 218 13.86 -3.22 20.05
C GLU A 218 14.22 -4.61 19.51
N ARG A 219 14.84 -5.45 20.32
CA ARG A 219 14.99 -6.89 20.02
C ARG A 219 13.64 -7.58 20.14
N ALA A 220 13.33 -8.42 19.17
CA ALA A 220 12.15 -9.27 19.28
C ALA A 220 12.39 -10.35 20.35
N LYS A 221 11.40 -10.57 21.17
CA LYS A 221 11.40 -11.62 22.20
C LYS A 221 11.09 -12.98 21.61
#